data_1cca52e7667a142c2416f9cfcda78ad6
#
_entry.id   1cca52e7667a142c2416f9cfcda78ad6
#
_cell.length_a   1.000
_cell.length_b   1.000
_cell.length_c   1.000
_cell.angle_alpha   90.00
_cell.angle_beta   90.00
_cell.angle_gamma   90.00
#
_symmetry.space_group_name_H-M   'P 1'
#
loop_
_entity.id
_entity.type
_entity.pdbx_description
1 polymer ?
#
loop_
_entity_poly.entity_id
_entity_poly.type
_entity_poly.pdbx_seq_one_letter_code
_entity_poly.pdbx_strand_id
1 'polypeptide(L)'
;MKKIVPHILFFLISFTTYSQGVFFNMGKNFSTISYKNRSAFTEKLDINGVGDAYEIGYTDVLKYKNFKDLKFTGSVTINDYNAIAESALNRLEWKTTYLGVQSTVDYQFYDAFFFFLSARAGLNLSTIVRGKQTVNNAAYDLVGNNEFSGIVLQPVIGVYAKYYLSKNGYLSAGLNLSKSLKLGNNSDNVSINNTQILFGGYFDLIKR
;
A
#
# COMPACT_ATOMS: atom_id res chain seq x y z
N MET A 1 8.99 3.20 -26.42
CA MET A 1 9.11 3.30 -24.95
C MET A 1 10.05 4.41 -24.45
N LYS A 2 11.13 4.82 -25.17
CA LYS A 2 12.10 5.85 -24.69
C LYS A 2 11.56 7.27 -24.53
N LYS A 3 10.42 7.63 -25.14
CA LYS A 3 9.87 9.00 -25.12
C LYS A 3 8.86 9.27 -23.97
N ILE A 4 8.40 8.23 -23.25
CA ILE A 4 7.40 8.37 -22.18
C ILE A 4 8.07 8.73 -20.84
N VAL A 5 9.29 8.24 -20.62
CA VAL A 5 10.05 8.46 -19.37
C VAL A 5 10.24 9.97 -19.05
N PRO A 6 10.65 10.85 -19.98
CA PRO A 6 10.81 12.26 -19.66
C PRO A 6 9.49 12.96 -19.32
N HIS A 7 8.36 12.55 -19.90
CA HIS A 7 7.06 13.14 -19.58
C HIS A 7 6.57 12.72 -18.18
N ILE A 8 6.80 11.46 -17.79
CA ILE A 8 6.51 10.98 -16.43
C ILE A 8 7.42 11.71 -15.43
N LEU A 9 8.69 11.87 -15.74
CA LEU A 9 9.65 12.58 -14.88
C LEU A 9 9.27 14.07 -14.75
N PHE A 10 8.90 14.72 -15.84
CA PHE A 10 8.44 16.12 -15.84
C PHE A 10 7.13 16.29 -15.05
N PHE A 11 6.19 15.34 -15.18
CA PHE A 11 4.95 15.32 -14.42
C PHE A 11 5.21 15.15 -12.93
N LEU A 12 6.10 14.22 -12.55
CA LEU A 12 6.51 14.04 -11.15
C LEU A 12 7.20 15.27 -10.56
N ILE A 13 8.06 15.95 -11.32
CA ILE A 13 8.74 17.18 -10.89
C ILE A 13 7.73 18.33 -10.73
N SER A 14 6.71 18.42 -11.59
CA SER A 14 5.68 19.46 -11.50
C SER A 14 4.85 19.37 -10.22
N PHE A 15 4.62 18.18 -9.71
CA PHE A 15 3.91 18.00 -8.43
C PHE A 15 4.73 18.42 -7.22
N THR A 16 6.07 18.32 -7.27
CA THR A 16 6.92 18.69 -6.13
C THR A 16 6.95 20.21 -5.89
N THR A 17 6.70 21.04 -6.91
CA THR A 17 6.70 22.51 -6.78
C THR A 17 5.51 23.05 -5.99
N TYR A 18 4.44 22.29 -5.84
CA TYR A 18 3.23 22.64 -5.08
C TYR A 18 3.08 21.85 -3.78
N SER A 19 3.91 20.82 -3.57
CA SER A 19 3.84 19.97 -2.38
C SER A 19 4.17 20.76 -1.11
N GLN A 20 3.29 20.67 -0.12
CA GLN A 20 3.51 21.27 1.20
C GLN A 20 4.39 20.42 2.10
N GLY A 21 4.50 19.13 1.83
CA GLY A 21 5.34 18.23 2.59
C GLY A 21 5.68 16.95 1.86
N VAL A 22 6.74 16.31 2.32
CA VAL A 22 7.16 14.97 1.90
C VAL A 22 7.16 14.03 3.09
N PHE A 23 6.98 12.74 2.83
CA PHE A 23 7.00 11.74 3.88
C PHE A 23 7.57 10.41 3.42
N PHE A 24 7.99 9.65 4.41
CA PHE A 24 8.40 8.26 4.26
C PHE A 24 7.82 7.45 5.41
N ASN A 25 7.15 6.35 5.08
CA ASN A 25 6.63 5.37 6.03
C ASN A 25 7.23 3.99 5.74
N MET A 26 7.48 3.23 6.79
CA MET A 26 7.93 1.84 6.71
C MET A 26 7.26 1.02 7.81
N GLY A 27 7.11 -0.28 7.59
CA GLY A 27 6.49 -1.13 8.61
C GLY A 27 6.25 -2.55 8.16
N LYS A 28 5.28 -3.19 8.79
CA LYS A 28 4.91 -4.57 8.55
C LYS A 28 3.53 -4.67 7.90
N ASN A 29 3.45 -5.66 7.07
CA ASN A 29 2.31 -6.02 6.24
C ASN A 29 1.80 -7.40 6.66
N PHE A 30 0.65 -7.47 7.30
CA PHE A 30 0.01 -8.72 7.69
C PHE A 30 -1.02 -9.04 6.62
N SER A 31 -0.73 -10.02 5.78
CA SER A 31 -1.56 -10.38 4.63
C SER A 31 -2.26 -11.72 4.84
N THR A 32 -3.51 -11.79 4.37
CA THR A 32 -4.24 -13.04 4.18
C THR A 32 -4.53 -13.17 2.69
N ILE A 33 -3.94 -14.18 2.05
CA ILE A 33 -4.20 -14.51 0.67
C ILE A 33 -5.29 -15.57 0.62
N SER A 34 -6.42 -15.22 0.03
CA SER A 34 -7.54 -16.13 -0.18
C SER A 34 -7.49 -16.64 -1.60
N TYR A 35 -7.41 -17.95 -1.75
CA TYR A 35 -7.43 -18.62 -3.05
C TYR A 35 -8.68 -19.50 -3.18
N LYS A 36 -9.41 -19.35 -4.30
CA LYS A 36 -10.61 -20.13 -4.60
C LYS A 36 -10.43 -20.87 -5.92
N ASN A 37 -10.28 -22.18 -5.90
CA ASN A 37 -10.14 -22.98 -7.12
C ASN A 37 -11.52 -23.30 -7.71
N ARG A 38 -11.72 -23.04 -9.02
CA ARG A 38 -12.97 -23.30 -9.73
C ARG A 38 -13.22 -24.77 -10.08
N SER A 39 -12.18 -25.57 -10.14
CA SER A 39 -12.26 -26.90 -10.77
C SER A 39 -12.32 -28.08 -9.78
N ALA A 40 -12.08 -27.88 -8.50
CA ALA A 40 -12.15 -28.98 -7.53
C ALA A 40 -12.41 -28.43 -6.12
N PHE A 41 -13.60 -28.74 -5.61
CA PHE A 41 -14.00 -28.51 -4.22
C PHE A 41 -14.03 -27.05 -3.72
N THR A 42 -15.13 -26.70 -3.11
CA THR A 42 -15.55 -25.40 -2.58
C THR A 42 -14.75 -24.89 -1.39
N GLU A 43 -13.55 -25.38 -1.12
CA GLU A 43 -12.76 -24.91 0.00
C GLU A 43 -11.94 -23.66 -0.38
N LYS A 44 -12.29 -22.57 0.28
CA LYS A 44 -11.53 -21.34 0.29
C LYS A 44 -10.29 -21.56 1.16
N LEU A 45 -9.12 -21.53 0.55
CA LEU A 45 -7.85 -21.60 1.27
C LEU A 45 -7.43 -20.20 1.68
N ASP A 46 -7.47 -19.89 2.97
CA ASP A 46 -6.98 -18.64 3.54
C ASP A 46 -5.59 -18.87 4.14
N ILE A 47 -4.59 -18.20 3.58
CA ILE A 47 -3.19 -18.36 3.96
C ILE A 47 -2.67 -17.02 4.47
N ASN A 48 -2.10 -17.02 5.67
CA ASN A 48 -1.59 -15.83 6.33
C ASN A 48 -0.08 -15.70 6.18
N GLY A 49 0.41 -14.47 6.20
CA GLY A 49 1.83 -14.20 6.21
C GLY A 49 2.15 -12.77 6.60
N VAL A 50 3.44 -12.54 6.81
CA VAL A 50 3.98 -11.23 7.19
C VAL A 50 5.03 -10.82 6.19
N GLY A 51 4.93 -9.58 5.70
CA GLY A 51 5.88 -8.95 4.80
C GLY A 51 6.28 -7.57 5.28
N ASP A 52 7.01 -6.87 4.43
CA ASP A 52 7.41 -5.48 4.66
C ASP A 52 6.54 -4.53 3.84
N ALA A 53 6.38 -3.31 4.33
CA ALA A 53 5.67 -2.25 3.65
C ALA A 53 6.50 -0.96 3.68
N TYR A 54 6.60 -0.31 2.53
CA TYR A 54 7.29 0.96 2.36
C TYR A 54 6.42 1.91 1.55
N GLU A 55 6.38 3.16 1.97
CA GLU A 55 5.64 4.22 1.31
C GLU A 55 6.47 5.49 1.32
N ILE A 56 6.67 6.10 0.15
CA ILE A 56 7.29 7.42 0.01
C ILE A 56 6.38 8.30 -0.82
N GLY A 57 6.19 9.54 -0.39
CA GLY A 57 5.26 10.41 -1.11
C GLY A 57 5.28 11.84 -0.65
N TYR A 58 4.29 12.55 -1.13
CA TYR A 58 4.05 13.95 -0.84
C TYR A 58 2.64 14.15 -0.28
N THR A 59 2.46 15.24 0.45
CA THR A 59 1.18 15.65 1.00
C THR A 59 0.94 17.13 0.70
N ASP A 60 -0.31 17.47 0.40
CA ASP A 60 -0.77 18.84 0.17
C ASP A 60 -2.08 19.09 0.91
N VAL A 61 -2.29 20.33 1.36
CA VAL A 61 -3.53 20.73 2.02
C VAL A 61 -4.58 21.07 0.97
N LEU A 62 -5.71 20.38 1.03
CA LEU A 62 -6.86 20.70 0.20
C LEU A 62 -7.50 22.00 0.71
N LYS A 63 -7.26 23.12 0.03
CA LYS A 63 -7.86 24.43 0.32
C LYS A 63 -9.33 24.47 -0.12
N TYR A 64 -10.18 23.69 0.54
CA TYR A 64 -11.62 23.74 0.29
C TYR A 64 -12.32 24.51 1.39
N LYS A 65 -13.26 25.41 1.01
CA LYS A 65 -13.87 26.46 1.86
C LYS A 65 -14.31 26.03 3.27
N ASN A 66 -14.67 24.76 3.48
CA ASN A 66 -15.20 24.23 4.74
C ASN A 66 -14.36 23.11 5.37
N PHE A 67 -13.26 22.70 4.73
CA PHE A 67 -12.45 21.54 5.16
C PHE A 67 -10.96 21.93 5.26
N LYS A 68 -10.62 22.69 6.29
CA LYS A 68 -9.23 23.13 6.52
C LYS A 68 -8.28 21.98 6.92
N ASP A 69 -8.86 20.85 7.35
CA ASP A 69 -8.13 19.73 7.94
C ASP A 69 -7.97 18.53 6.98
N LEU A 70 -8.33 18.74 5.70
CA LEU A 70 -8.13 17.73 4.66
C LEU A 70 -6.78 17.90 3.98
N LYS A 71 -6.01 16.79 3.93
CA LYS A 71 -4.77 16.71 3.17
C LYS A 71 -4.90 15.65 2.09
N PHE A 72 -4.48 15.99 0.89
CA PHE A 72 -4.27 15.03 -0.18
C PHE A 72 -2.88 14.43 -0.05
N THR A 73 -2.77 13.11 -0.28
CA THR A 73 -1.51 12.39 -0.22
C THR A 73 -1.34 11.56 -1.48
N GLY A 74 -0.22 11.72 -2.16
CA GLY A 74 0.19 10.90 -3.30
C GLY A 74 1.50 10.19 -2.97
N SER A 75 1.58 8.88 -3.21
CA SER A 75 2.74 8.09 -2.84
C SER A 75 3.03 6.94 -3.79
N VAL A 76 4.29 6.49 -3.76
CA VAL A 76 4.73 5.21 -4.32
C VAL A 76 4.86 4.22 -3.16
N THR A 77 4.35 3.01 -3.35
CA THR A 77 4.34 1.97 -2.33
C THR A 77 5.07 0.73 -2.82
N ILE A 78 5.78 0.07 -1.93
CA ILE A 78 6.35 -1.27 -2.12
C ILE A 78 5.80 -2.13 -0.97
N ASN A 79 5.06 -3.17 -1.33
CA ASN A 79 4.40 -4.04 -0.37
C ASN A 79 4.74 -5.49 -0.63
N ASP A 80 5.26 -6.17 0.38
CA ASP A 80 5.44 -7.61 0.36
C ASP A 80 4.20 -8.29 0.92
N TYR A 81 3.56 -9.14 0.11
CA TYR A 81 2.49 -10.02 0.54
C TYR A 81 3.01 -11.44 0.57
N ASN A 82 3.32 -11.91 1.76
CA ASN A 82 3.79 -13.27 1.99
C ASN A 82 2.65 -14.12 2.52
N ALA A 83 2.72 -15.42 2.24
CA ALA A 83 1.76 -16.38 2.77
C ALA A 83 2.43 -17.75 2.88
N ILE A 84 2.18 -18.45 3.99
CA ILE A 84 2.72 -19.79 4.24
C ILE A 84 1.57 -20.69 4.68
N ALA A 85 1.39 -21.81 3.95
CA ALA A 85 0.51 -22.90 4.33
C ALA A 85 1.35 -24.14 4.55
N GLU A 86 1.18 -24.76 5.70
CA GLU A 86 1.83 -26.03 6.04
C GLU A 86 0.77 -27.08 6.32
N SER A 87 0.89 -28.23 5.66
CA SER A 87 0.15 -29.43 5.98
C SER A 87 1.15 -30.56 6.26
N ALA A 88 0.70 -31.66 6.84
CA ALA A 88 1.58 -32.78 7.20
C ALA A 88 2.43 -33.33 6.03
N LEU A 89 2.00 -33.11 4.79
CA LEU A 89 2.66 -33.63 3.58
C LEU A 89 3.18 -32.55 2.63
N ASN A 90 2.69 -31.30 2.74
CA ASN A 90 2.98 -30.25 1.78
C ASN A 90 3.24 -28.91 2.48
N ARG A 91 4.29 -28.23 2.04
CA ARG A 91 4.56 -26.85 2.39
C ARG A 91 4.40 -25.97 1.15
N LEU A 92 3.48 -25.02 1.25
CA LEU A 92 3.24 -24.00 0.22
C LEU A 92 3.65 -22.64 0.78
N GLU A 93 4.55 -21.96 0.10
CA GLU A 93 5.01 -20.63 0.47
C GLU A 93 4.90 -19.69 -0.73
N TRP A 94 4.25 -18.54 -0.53
CA TRP A 94 4.20 -17.44 -1.49
C TRP A 94 4.97 -16.24 -0.93
N LYS A 95 5.88 -15.71 -1.76
CA LYS A 95 6.58 -14.45 -1.51
C LYS A 95 6.36 -13.55 -2.70
N THR A 96 5.63 -12.46 -2.51
CA THR A 96 5.29 -11.54 -3.59
C THR A 96 5.55 -10.11 -3.18
N THR A 97 6.15 -9.34 -4.09
CA THR A 97 6.38 -7.90 -3.93
C THR A 97 5.58 -7.16 -4.99
N TYR A 98 4.79 -6.19 -4.55
CA TYR A 98 3.99 -5.33 -5.40
C TYR A 98 4.53 -3.90 -5.34
N LEU A 99 4.69 -3.29 -6.50
CA LEU A 99 4.96 -1.86 -6.65
C LEU A 99 3.65 -1.16 -6.99
N GLY A 100 3.34 -0.09 -6.29
CA GLY A 100 2.08 0.63 -6.45
C GLY A 100 2.21 2.14 -6.41
N VAL A 101 1.14 2.78 -6.86
CA VAL A 101 0.89 4.22 -6.69
C VAL A 101 -0.38 4.36 -5.85
N GLN A 102 -0.28 5.11 -4.77
CA GLN A 102 -1.37 5.33 -3.83
C GLN A 102 -1.79 6.79 -3.82
N SER A 103 -3.09 7.01 -3.80
CA SER A 103 -3.71 8.32 -3.65
C SER A 103 -4.72 8.26 -2.52
N THR A 104 -4.53 9.12 -1.51
CA THR A 104 -5.39 9.14 -0.32
C THR A 104 -5.75 10.55 0.08
N VAL A 105 -6.82 10.65 0.87
CA VAL A 105 -7.21 11.85 1.59
C VAL A 105 -7.11 11.55 3.07
N ASP A 106 -6.39 12.40 3.78
CA ASP A 106 -6.23 12.35 5.23
C ASP A 106 -7.09 13.46 5.86
N TYR A 107 -7.97 13.09 6.78
CA TYR A 107 -8.78 14.02 7.58
C TYR A 107 -8.27 14.05 9.02
N GLN A 108 -7.80 15.22 9.48
CA GLN A 108 -7.40 15.43 10.86
C GLN A 108 -8.66 15.69 11.70
N PHE A 109 -8.99 14.75 12.58
CA PHE A 109 -10.22 14.81 13.40
C PHE A 109 -9.94 15.14 14.86
N TYR A 110 -8.69 15.08 15.30
CA TYR A 110 -8.29 15.47 16.65
C TYR A 110 -6.92 16.15 16.62
N ASP A 111 -6.78 17.24 17.34
CA ASP A 111 -5.53 18.00 17.48
C ASP A 111 -5.29 18.32 18.96
N ALA A 112 -4.13 17.94 19.47
CA ALA A 112 -3.65 18.26 20.80
C ALA A 112 -2.28 18.93 20.68
N PHE A 113 -1.80 19.53 21.75
CA PHE A 113 -0.56 20.31 21.75
C PHE A 113 0.66 19.58 21.20
N PHE A 114 0.76 18.26 21.44
CA PHE A 114 1.91 17.45 21.01
C PHE A 114 1.63 16.49 19.87
N PHE A 115 0.38 16.14 19.64
CA PHE A 115 0.03 15.14 18.63
C PHE A 115 -1.35 15.41 18.02
N PHE A 116 -1.56 14.88 16.84
CA PHE A 116 -2.85 14.87 16.17
C PHE A 116 -3.21 13.49 15.63
N LEU A 117 -4.50 13.23 15.51
CA LEU A 117 -5.04 12.01 14.94
C LEU A 117 -5.68 12.33 13.59
N SER A 118 -5.43 11.46 12.63
CA SER A 118 -6.03 11.57 11.29
C SER A 118 -6.60 10.24 10.82
N ALA A 119 -7.74 10.30 10.13
CA ALA A 119 -8.28 9.19 9.36
C ALA A 119 -7.82 9.32 7.91
N ARG A 120 -7.50 8.20 7.28
CA ARG A 120 -7.04 8.10 5.90
C ARG A 120 -8.02 7.26 5.09
N ALA A 121 -8.35 7.68 3.88
CA ALA A 121 -9.09 6.87 2.92
C ALA A 121 -8.58 7.12 1.50
N GLY A 122 -8.53 6.08 0.67
CA GLY A 122 -8.08 6.22 -0.70
C GLY A 122 -7.94 4.91 -1.45
N LEU A 123 -7.11 4.94 -2.50
CA LEU A 123 -6.91 3.84 -3.43
C LEU A 123 -5.42 3.63 -3.70
N ASN A 124 -5.01 2.37 -3.76
CA ASN A 124 -3.71 1.94 -4.24
C ASN A 124 -3.90 1.14 -5.54
N LEU A 125 -3.16 1.49 -6.57
CA LEU A 125 -3.03 0.75 -7.82
C LEU A 125 -1.64 0.12 -7.85
N SER A 126 -1.56 -1.21 -7.87
CA SER A 126 -0.28 -1.91 -7.78
C SER A 126 -0.19 -3.05 -8.78
N THR A 127 1.05 -3.45 -9.08
CA THR A 127 1.34 -4.62 -9.91
C THR A 127 2.47 -5.43 -9.29
N ILE A 128 2.46 -6.74 -9.53
CA ILE A 128 3.53 -7.62 -9.06
C ILE A 128 4.82 -7.32 -9.82
N VAL A 129 5.90 -7.08 -9.08
CA VAL A 129 7.25 -6.87 -9.65
C VAL A 129 8.19 -8.02 -9.30
N ARG A 130 7.86 -8.77 -8.25
CA ARG A 130 8.58 -9.97 -7.86
C ARG A 130 7.60 -10.94 -7.22
N GLY A 131 7.69 -12.23 -7.59
CA GLY A 131 6.82 -13.25 -7.04
C GLY A 131 7.44 -14.63 -7.14
N LYS A 132 7.40 -15.39 -6.05
CA LYS A 132 7.90 -16.75 -5.98
C LYS A 132 6.94 -17.62 -5.21
N GLN A 133 6.55 -18.74 -5.80
CA GLN A 133 5.83 -19.80 -5.12
C GLN A 133 6.80 -20.95 -4.87
N THR A 134 6.83 -21.48 -3.68
CA THR A 134 7.59 -22.69 -3.35
C THR A 134 6.62 -23.77 -2.91
N VAL A 135 6.66 -24.91 -3.58
CA VAL A 135 5.85 -26.10 -3.26
C VAL A 135 6.83 -27.25 -3.04
N ASN A 136 6.90 -27.78 -1.80
CA ASN A 136 7.78 -28.89 -1.45
C ASN A 136 9.23 -28.71 -1.97
N ASN A 137 9.83 -27.53 -1.75
CA ASN A 137 11.17 -27.11 -2.19
C ASN A 137 11.31 -26.84 -3.70
N ALA A 138 10.32 -27.08 -4.54
CA ALA A 138 10.31 -26.64 -5.94
C ALA A 138 9.82 -25.19 -6.03
N ALA A 139 10.58 -24.34 -6.72
CA ALA A 139 10.30 -22.91 -6.84
C ALA A 139 9.76 -22.57 -8.23
N TYR A 140 8.66 -21.79 -8.25
CA TYR A 140 7.99 -21.33 -9.46
C TYR A 140 7.90 -19.80 -9.43
N ASP A 141 8.11 -19.17 -10.60
CA ASP A 141 7.95 -17.73 -10.76
C ASP A 141 6.46 -17.39 -10.92
N LEU A 142 6.01 -16.36 -10.19
CA LEU A 142 4.64 -15.85 -10.26
C LEU A 142 4.52 -14.62 -11.16
N VAL A 143 5.64 -13.99 -11.53
CA VAL A 143 5.65 -12.85 -12.45
C VAL A 143 5.30 -13.33 -13.86
N GLY A 144 4.22 -12.77 -14.42
CA GLY A 144 3.68 -13.23 -15.71
C GLY A 144 2.68 -14.37 -15.62
N ASN A 145 2.47 -14.96 -14.46
CA ASN A 145 1.36 -15.88 -14.25
C ASN A 145 0.03 -15.11 -14.23
N ASN A 146 -0.94 -15.53 -15.02
CA ASN A 146 -2.24 -14.88 -15.19
C ASN A 146 -3.02 -14.69 -13.87
N GLU A 147 -2.76 -15.50 -12.84
CA GLU A 147 -3.43 -15.43 -11.55
C GLU A 147 -2.92 -14.25 -10.69
N PHE A 148 -1.62 -13.93 -10.76
CA PHE A 148 -0.97 -12.89 -9.96
C PHE A 148 -0.63 -11.64 -10.76
N SER A 149 -0.51 -11.76 -12.09
CA SER A 149 -0.21 -10.64 -12.98
C SER A 149 -1.41 -9.71 -13.17
N GLY A 150 -1.11 -8.47 -13.59
CA GLY A 150 -2.10 -7.44 -13.87
C GLY A 150 -2.12 -6.33 -12.81
N ILE A 151 -3.04 -5.40 -12.98
CA ILE A 151 -3.22 -4.28 -12.06
C ILE A 151 -4.18 -4.71 -10.96
N VAL A 152 -3.76 -4.50 -9.73
CA VAL A 152 -4.55 -4.74 -8.52
C VAL A 152 -4.98 -3.39 -7.95
N LEU A 153 -6.29 -3.18 -7.82
CA LEU A 153 -6.88 -2.04 -7.13
C LEU A 153 -7.11 -2.42 -5.67
N GLN A 154 -6.64 -1.58 -4.75
CA GLN A 154 -6.82 -1.78 -3.31
C GLN A 154 -7.40 -0.52 -2.68
N PRO A 155 -8.70 -0.48 -2.34
CA PRO A 155 -9.21 0.49 -1.39
C PRO A 155 -8.43 0.41 -0.08
N VAL A 156 -8.03 1.57 0.44
CA VAL A 156 -7.25 1.72 1.68
C VAL A 156 -8.02 2.60 2.63
N ILE A 157 -8.16 2.15 3.87
CA ILE A 157 -8.64 2.97 4.99
C ILE A 157 -7.65 2.84 6.13
N GLY A 158 -7.48 3.90 6.92
CA GLY A 158 -6.51 3.85 8.02
C GLY A 158 -6.69 4.96 9.03
N VAL A 159 -5.92 4.83 10.10
CA VAL A 159 -5.81 5.86 11.14
C VAL A 159 -4.33 6.08 11.46
N TYR A 160 -3.98 7.33 11.72
CA TYR A 160 -2.60 7.73 12.01
C TYR A 160 -2.58 8.62 13.24
N ALA A 161 -1.65 8.34 14.14
CA ALA A 161 -1.22 9.24 15.20
C ALA A 161 0.08 9.90 14.74
N LYS A 162 0.15 11.24 14.82
CA LYS A 162 1.29 12.03 14.36
C LYS A 162 1.76 12.93 15.49
N TYR A 163 3.05 12.81 15.85
CA TYR A 163 3.68 13.53 16.96
C TYR A 163 4.59 14.63 16.43
N TYR A 164 4.39 15.88 16.85
CA TYR A 164 5.21 17.00 16.44
C TYR A 164 6.62 16.91 17.04
N LEU A 165 7.65 16.80 16.16
CA LEU A 165 9.05 16.90 16.55
C LEU A 165 9.55 18.33 16.50
N SER A 166 9.07 19.08 15.54
CA SER A 166 9.44 20.45 15.28
C SER A 166 8.31 21.20 14.56
N LYS A 167 8.53 22.49 14.28
CA LYS A 167 7.56 23.30 13.49
C LYS A 167 7.29 22.73 12.09
N ASN A 168 8.25 21.97 11.53
CA ASN A 168 8.20 21.50 10.15
C ASN A 168 8.28 19.96 10.04
N GLY A 169 8.28 19.24 11.14
CA GLY A 169 8.42 17.78 11.08
C GLY A 169 7.66 17.05 12.17
N TYR A 170 7.13 15.90 11.83
CA TYR A 170 6.44 15.03 12.78
C TYR A 170 6.73 13.55 12.49
N LEU A 171 6.73 12.75 13.56
CA LEU A 171 6.71 11.30 13.48
C LEU A 171 5.27 10.81 13.34
N SER A 172 5.09 9.70 12.68
CA SER A 172 3.78 9.06 12.52
C SER A 172 3.83 7.59 12.89
N ALA A 173 2.75 7.12 13.48
CA ALA A 173 2.41 5.72 13.60
C ALA A 173 1.03 5.52 13.01
N GLY A 174 0.85 4.55 12.13
CA GLY A 174 -0.39 4.33 11.40
C GLY A 174 -0.78 2.88 11.28
N LEU A 175 -2.08 2.66 11.19
CA LEU A 175 -2.72 1.38 10.87
C LEU A 175 -3.53 1.57 9.59
N ASN A 176 -3.22 0.78 8.54
CA ASN A 176 -4.01 0.72 7.31
C ASN A 176 -4.66 -0.64 7.16
N LEU A 177 -5.87 -0.64 6.64
CA LEU A 177 -6.59 -1.82 6.18
C LEU A 177 -6.85 -1.69 4.69
N SER A 178 -6.59 -2.75 3.94
CA SER A 178 -6.87 -2.79 2.50
C SER A 178 -7.30 -4.19 2.06
N LYS A 179 -8.03 -4.21 0.94
CA LYS A 179 -8.46 -5.45 0.30
C LYS A 179 -8.27 -5.33 -1.21
N SER A 180 -7.64 -6.33 -1.83
CA SER A 180 -7.45 -6.31 -3.27
C SER A 180 -8.75 -6.57 -4.02
N LEU A 181 -8.98 -5.74 -5.05
CA LEU A 181 -9.98 -5.94 -6.08
C LEU A 181 -9.23 -6.12 -7.39
N LYS A 182 -9.32 -7.29 -8.02
CA LYS A 182 -8.62 -7.56 -9.28
C LYS A 182 -9.37 -6.89 -10.43
N LEU A 183 -8.65 -6.14 -11.25
CA LEU A 183 -9.18 -5.52 -12.48
C LEU A 183 -8.81 -6.41 -13.67
N GLY A 184 -9.78 -7.14 -14.24
CA GLY A 184 -9.60 -7.93 -15.46
C GLY A 184 -10.53 -9.14 -15.57
N ASN A 185 -10.68 -9.67 -16.79
CA ASN A 185 -11.58 -10.78 -17.13
C ASN A 185 -11.16 -12.15 -16.57
N ASN A 186 -9.91 -12.31 -16.13
CA ASN A 186 -9.42 -13.53 -15.48
C ASN A 186 -9.48 -13.40 -13.96
N SER A 187 -10.60 -12.93 -13.44
CA SER A 187 -10.85 -12.68 -12.02
C SER A 187 -10.93 -13.94 -11.16
N ASP A 188 -10.17 -14.96 -11.50
CA ASP A 188 -10.13 -16.19 -10.75
C ASP A 188 -9.24 -16.00 -9.53
N ASN A 189 -9.92 -15.77 -8.43
CA ASN A 189 -9.77 -16.52 -7.20
C ASN A 189 -8.67 -16.09 -6.22
N VAL A 190 -7.80 -15.11 -6.51
CA VAL A 190 -6.85 -14.59 -5.53
C VAL A 190 -7.35 -13.25 -5.00
N SER A 191 -7.62 -13.18 -3.70
CA SER A 191 -7.90 -11.93 -2.98
C SER A 191 -6.89 -11.76 -1.86
N ILE A 192 -6.33 -10.57 -1.73
CA ILE A 192 -5.38 -10.21 -0.69
C ILE A 192 -6.08 -9.24 0.27
N ASN A 193 -6.32 -9.67 1.49
CA ASN A 193 -6.69 -8.80 2.60
C ASN A 193 -5.42 -8.44 3.34
N ASN A 194 -5.30 -7.18 3.74
CA ASN A 194 -4.06 -6.69 4.28
C ASN A 194 -4.29 -5.70 5.42
N THR A 195 -3.50 -5.86 6.48
CA THR A 195 -3.36 -4.95 7.60
C THR A 195 -1.93 -4.49 7.68
N GLN A 196 -1.68 -3.18 7.65
CA GLN A 196 -0.34 -2.59 7.74
C GLN A 196 -0.19 -1.82 9.03
N ILE A 197 0.94 -2.01 9.70
CA ILE A 197 1.40 -1.16 10.78
C ILE A 197 2.61 -0.39 10.25
N LEU A 198 2.49 0.93 10.18
CA LEU A 198 3.47 1.80 9.56
C LEU A 198 4.01 2.81 10.58
N PHE A 199 5.31 3.09 10.49
CA PHE A 199 5.97 4.17 11.21
C PHE A 199 6.69 5.04 10.19
N GLY A 200 6.72 6.35 10.41
CA GLY A 200 7.35 7.23 9.46
C GLY A 200 7.64 8.63 9.95
N GLY A 201 8.22 9.40 9.05
CA GLY A 201 8.51 10.81 9.23
C GLY A 201 7.88 11.64 8.12
N TYR A 202 7.41 12.81 8.49
CA TYR A 202 6.83 13.80 7.59
C TYR A 202 7.58 15.13 7.78
N PHE A 203 7.82 15.81 6.68
CA PHE A 203 8.54 17.09 6.66
C PHE A 203 7.75 18.10 5.81
N ASP A 204 7.27 19.16 6.44
CA ASP A 204 6.61 20.25 5.75
C ASP A 204 7.69 21.13 5.06
N LEU A 205 7.59 21.29 3.74
CA LEU A 205 8.53 22.04 2.91
C LEU A 205 8.24 23.55 2.92
N ILE A 206 6.99 23.90 3.17
CA ILE A 206 6.53 25.30 3.19
C ILE A 206 6.19 25.66 4.64
N LYS A 207 6.83 26.71 5.15
CA LYS A 207 6.48 27.28 6.45
C LYS A 207 5.05 27.81 6.43
N ARG A 208 4.24 27.34 7.35
CA ARG A 208 2.94 27.97 7.68
C ARG A 208 3.14 29.25 8.51
#